data_db8a7ebf4662aadca7a0ac21f52946ff
#
_entry.id   db8a7ebf4662aadca7a0ac21f52946ff
#
_cell.length_a   1.000
_cell.length_b   1.000
_cell.length_c   1.000
_cell.angle_alpha   90.00
_cell.angle_beta   90.00
_cell.angle_gamma   90.00
#
_symmetry.space_group_name_H-M   'P 1'
#
loop_
_entity.id
_entity.type
_entity.pdbx_description
1 polymer ?
#
loop_
_entity_poly.entity_id
_entity_poly.type
_entity_poly.pdbx_seq_one_letter_code
_entity_poly.pdbx_strand_id
1 'polypeptide(L)'
;MEAINKKENFMSASKEGFCQACHLLYERRLVTGSGGNLSLRVGGKVYLTPTGCSLRDMSPDMVVTVDMDGQVLEGVKPTMEAGMHLGLLRERQDINVVCHVHGAYIIAASSTLFPAPDTFPPLTPGFVYHAHPLPMLPFMVPGTRVLAETVTRELSLPTRKALVLQNHGLVTLGKDLKEALNVAEEIDDVARICVFTKGKAKVISYEDIGKICPPD
;
A
#
# COMPACT_ATOMS: atom_id res chain seq x y z
N MET A 1 30.66 -16.24 7.42
CA MET A 1 30.40 -14.81 7.73
C MET A 1 29.73 -14.02 6.58
N GLU A 2 29.82 -14.47 5.32
CA GLU A 2 29.19 -13.78 4.15
C GLU A 2 27.64 -13.95 4.07
N ALA A 3 27.06 -14.99 4.66
CA ALA A 3 25.62 -15.23 4.58
C ALA A 3 24.77 -14.31 5.48
N ILE A 4 25.35 -13.67 6.50
CA ILE A 4 24.64 -12.77 7.42
C ILE A 4 24.50 -11.38 6.78
N ASN A 5 25.48 -10.94 5.98
CA ASN A 5 25.48 -9.63 5.32
C ASN A 5 24.46 -9.51 4.16
N LYS A 6 24.04 -10.64 3.54
CA LYS A 6 23.00 -10.63 2.50
C LYS A 6 21.58 -10.42 3.05
N LYS A 7 21.34 -10.72 4.34
CA LYS A 7 20.01 -10.53 4.97
C LYS A 7 19.75 -9.09 5.44
N GLU A 8 20.79 -8.30 5.71
CA GLU A 8 20.64 -6.92 6.18
C GLU A 8 20.25 -5.92 5.08
N ASN A 9 20.39 -6.30 3.81
CA ASN A 9 20.11 -5.42 2.66
C ASN A 9 18.78 -5.70 1.95
N PHE A 10 17.95 -6.58 2.50
CA PHE A 10 16.63 -6.90 1.94
C PHE A 10 15.69 -5.70 2.14
N MET A 11 15.13 -5.18 1.05
CA MET A 11 14.29 -3.97 1.03
C MET A 11 15.01 -2.68 1.49
N SER A 12 16.30 -2.53 1.18
CA SER A 12 17.01 -1.28 1.40
C SER A 12 16.42 -0.13 0.56
N ALA A 13 16.70 1.12 0.95
CA ALA A 13 16.30 2.31 0.20
C ALA A 13 17.17 2.50 -1.07
N SER A 14 17.20 1.49 -1.93
CA SER A 14 17.91 1.43 -3.21
C SER A 14 16.98 0.94 -4.31
N LYS A 15 17.40 1.02 -5.59
CA LYS A 15 16.64 0.48 -6.72
C LYS A 15 16.48 -1.05 -6.61
N GLU A 16 17.49 -1.74 -6.11
CA GLU A 16 17.46 -3.20 -5.88
C GLU A 16 16.43 -3.56 -4.81
N GLY A 17 16.45 -2.89 -3.66
CA GLY A 17 15.46 -3.11 -2.58
C GLY A 17 14.04 -2.76 -3.01
N PHE A 18 13.88 -1.72 -3.83
CA PHE A 18 12.61 -1.36 -4.45
C PHE A 18 12.07 -2.47 -5.36
N CYS A 19 12.92 -3.04 -6.23
CA CYS A 19 12.55 -4.16 -7.10
C CYS A 19 12.22 -5.43 -6.29
N GLN A 20 12.97 -5.72 -5.22
CA GLN A 20 12.68 -6.83 -4.33
C GLN A 20 11.30 -6.70 -3.68
N ALA A 21 10.91 -5.48 -3.26
CA ALA A 21 9.58 -5.21 -2.75
C ALA A 21 8.49 -5.43 -3.82
N CYS A 22 8.73 -5.00 -5.06
CA CYS A 22 7.82 -5.26 -6.18
C CYS A 22 7.62 -6.76 -6.42
N HIS A 23 8.69 -7.53 -6.46
CA HIS A 23 8.64 -8.99 -6.64
C HIS A 23 7.85 -9.65 -5.50
N LEU A 24 8.10 -9.25 -4.25
CA LEU A 24 7.39 -9.79 -3.10
C LEU A 24 5.89 -9.52 -3.17
N LEU A 25 5.46 -8.31 -3.55
CA LEU A 25 4.05 -8.00 -3.75
C LEU A 25 3.38 -8.93 -4.78
N TYR A 26 4.10 -9.25 -5.87
CA TYR A 26 3.62 -10.19 -6.87
C TYR A 26 3.57 -11.65 -6.34
N GLU A 27 4.62 -12.11 -5.67
CA GLU A 27 4.71 -13.45 -5.07
C GLU A 27 3.61 -13.67 -4.01
N ARG A 28 3.31 -12.65 -3.22
CA ARG A 28 2.21 -12.64 -2.23
C ARG A 28 0.83 -12.53 -2.86
N ARG A 29 0.74 -12.37 -4.18
CA ARG A 29 -0.52 -12.20 -4.92
C ARG A 29 -1.33 -10.97 -4.52
N LEU A 30 -0.65 -9.96 -4.01
CA LEU A 30 -1.25 -8.66 -3.75
C LEU A 30 -1.44 -7.84 -5.04
N VAL A 31 -0.78 -8.24 -6.11
CA VAL A 31 -0.93 -7.68 -7.46
C VAL A 31 -0.93 -8.79 -8.51
N THR A 32 -1.53 -8.53 -9.67
CA THR A 32 -1.53 -9.45 -10.82
C THR A 32 -1.39 -8.65 -12.12
N GLY A 33 -0.82 -9.28 -13.15
CA GLY A 33 -0.61 -8.63 -14.44
C GLY A 33 0.21 -7.36 -14.30
N SER A 34 -0.27 -6.24 -14.82
CA SER A 34 0.32 -4.91 -14.70
C SER A 34 -0.38 -4.02 -13.65
N GLY A 35 -1.18 -4.62 -12.77
CA GLY A 35 -1.89 -3.91 -11.72
C GLY A 35 -0.99 -3.60 -10.52
N GLY A 36 -1.36 -2.55 -9.78
CA GLY A 36 -0.60 -2.08 -8.63
C GLY A 36 0.65 -1.28 -9.00
N ASN A 37 1.15 -0.54 -8.05
CA ASN A 37 2.33 0.31 -8.22
C ASN A 37 2.94 0.67 -6.87
N LEU A 38 4.20 1.06 -6.88
CA LEU A 38 4.99 1.35 -5.68
C LEU A 38 5.76 2.65 -5.88
N SER A 39 5.92 3.42 -4.80
CA SER A 39 6.88 4.51 -4.75
C SER A 39 7.74 4.46 -3.49
N LEU A 40 8.96 4.98 -3.61
CA LEU A 40 9.91 5.11 -2.50
C LEU A 40 10.62 6.45 -2.60
N ARG A 41 10.49 7.29 -1.57
CA ARG A 41 11.28 8.51 -1.42
C ARG A 41 12.69 8.18 -0.95
N VAL A 42 13.68 8.68 -1.69
CA VAL A 42 15.10 8.53 -1.38
C VAL A 42 15.76 9.91 -1.48
N GLY A 43 16.02 10.53 -0.34
CA GLY A 43 16.48 11.93 -0.32
C GLY A 43 15.44 12.87 -0.95
N GLY A 44 15.87 13.73 -1.86
CA GLY A 44 14.98 14.66 -2.60
C GLY A 44 14.33 14.07 -3.86
N LYS A 45 14.42 12.75 -4.08
CA LYS A 45 13.89 12.05 -5.27
C LYS A 45 12.90 10.96 -4.87
N VAL A 46 12.10 10.51 -5.85
CA VAL A 46 11.14 9.42 -5.68
C VAL A 46 11.38 8.38 -6.77
N TYR A 47 11.55 7.13 -6.36
CA TYR A 47 11.48 5.97 -7.24
C TYR A 47 10.02 5.60 -7.45
N LEU A 48 9.64 5.33 -8.70
CA LEU A 48 8.29 4.92 -9.11
C LEU A 48 8.38 3.72 -10.05
N THR A 49 7.39 2.86 -9.97
CA THR A 49 7.18 1.83 -11.00
C THR A 49 6.75 2.48 -12.31
N PRO A 50 7.19 1.97 -13.48
CA PRO A 50 6.76 2.47 -14.78
C PRO A 50 5.30 2.09 -15.07
N THR A 51 4.64 2.84 -15.94
CA THR A 51 3.28 2.53 -16.38
C THR A 51 3.23 1.24 -17.20
N GLY A 52 2.21 0.40 -16.95
CA GLY A 52 1.97 -0.83 -17.71
C GLY A 52 2.96 -1.98 -17.44
N CYS A 53 3.84 -1.85 -16.45
CA CYS A 53 4.78 -2.88 -16.06
C CYS A 53 4.15 -3.83 -15.02
N SER A 54 4.46 -5.14 -15.14
CA SER A 54 4.20 -6.07 -14.06
C SER A 54 5.26 -5.94 -12.97
N LEU A 55 4.83 -5.89 -11.71
CA LEU A 55 5.76 -5.85 -10.58
C LEU A 55 6.66 -7.11 -10.50
N ARG A 56 6.23 -8.22 -11.12
CA ARG A 56 7.04 -9.43 -11.29
C ARG A 56 8.33 -9.19 -12.06
N ASP A 57 8.26 -8.31 -13.05
CA ASP A 57 9.33 -8.16 -14.06
C ASP A 57 10.25 -6.96 -13.77
N MET A 58 10.07 -6.29 -12.61
CA MET A 58 10.83 -5.10 -12.24
C MET A 58 12.32 -5.38 -12.10
N SER A 59 13.13 -4.52 -12.73
CA SER A 59 14.60 -4.50 -12.60
C SER A 59 15.09 -3.07 -12.31
N PRO A 60 16.29 -2.89 -11.75
CA PRO A 60 16.79 -1.56 -11.35
C PRO A 60 16.83 -0.53 -12.47
N ASP A 61 17.07 -0.96 -13.71
CA ASP A 61 17.08 -0.11 -14.92
C ASP A 61 15.67 0.34 -15.35
N MET A 62 14.63 -0.36 -14.93
CA MET A 62 13.22 0.00 -15.18
C MET A 62 12.68 1.03 -14.18
N VAL A 63 13.36 1.23 -13.05
CA VAL A 63 12.90 2.17 -12.00
C VAL A 63 12.91 3.60 -12.53
N VAL A 64 11.72 4.23 -12.54
CA VAL A 64 11.59 5.64 -12.92
C VAL A 64 11.96 6.50 -11.72
N THR A 65 12.87 7.45 -11.91
CA THR A 65 13.25 8.42 -10.90
C THR A 65 12.64 9.77 -11.24
N VAL A 66 11.91 10.35 -10.31
CA VAL A 66 11.32 11.69 -10.46
C VAL A 66 11.73 12.59 -9.29
N ASP A 67 11.63 13.91 -9.47
CA ASP A 67 11.64 14.84 -8.35
C ASP A 67 10.27 14.91 -7.65
N MET A 68 10.17 15.71 -6.60
CA MET A 68 8.92 15.85 -5.84
C MET A 68 7.82 16.58 -6.62
N ASP A 69 8.15 17.26 -7.71
CA ASP A 69 7.17 17.91 -8.60
C ASP A 69 6.69 16.98 -9.71
N GLY A 70 7.32 15.79 -9.84
CA GLY A 70 6.96 14.76 -10.81
C GLY A 70 7.70 14.86 -12.12
N GLN A 71 8.75 15.73 -12.21
CA GLN A 71 9.62 15.78 -13.38
C GLN A 71 10.47 14.50 -13.42
N VAL A 72 10.45 13.82 -14.56
CA VAL A 72 11.26 12.63 -14.76
C VAL A 72 12.74 13.01 -14.87
N LEU A 73 13.54 12.48 -13.96
CA LEU A 73 15.00 12.65 -13.92
C LEU A 73 15.72 11.47 -14.59
N GLU A 74 15.13 10.27 -14.52
CA GLU A 74 15.69 9.05 -15.09
C GLU A 74 14.58 8.04 -15.40
N GLY A 75 14.73 7.28 -16.47
CA GLY A 75 13.79 6.23 -16.88
C GLY A 75 12.74 6.72 -17.87
N VAL A 76 11.62 5.99 -17.92
CA VAL A 76 10.53 6.22 -18.88
C VAL A 76 9.31 6.85 -18.18
N LYS A 77 8.13 6.69 -18.76
CA LYS A 77 6.87 7.20 -18.19
C LYS A 77 6.53 6.49 -16.86
N PRO A 78 6.35 7.21 -15.74
CA PRO A 78 5.93 6.63 -14.47
C PRO A 78 4.49 6.11 -14.53
N THR A 79 4.09 5.36 -13.48
CA THR A 79 2.70 4.91 -13.31
C THR A 79 1.69 6.04 -13.55
N MET A 80 0.52 5.70 -14.10
CA MET A 80 -0.57 6.66 -14.29
C MET A 80 -1.09 7.24 -12.96
N GLU A 81 -0.79 6.60 -11.84
CA GLU A 81 -1.17 7.04 -10.49
C GLU A 81 -0.06 7.81 -9.76
N ALA A 82 0.98 8.25 -10.47
CA ALA A 82 2.07 9.04 -9.91
C ALA A 82 1.59 10.26 -9.11
N GLY A 83 0.49 10.90 -9.56
CA GLY A 83 -0.12 12.04 -8.85
C GLY A 83 -0.58 11.69 -7.43
N MET A 84 -1.14 10.50 -7.20
CA MET A 84 -1.53 9.99 -5.89
C MET A 84 -0.29 9.75 -5.02
N HIS A 85 0.72 9.05 -5.53
CA HIS A 85 1.96 8.78 -4.81
C HIS A 85 2.67 10.05 -4.38
N LEU A 86 2.90 10.97 -5.31
CA LEU A 86 3.59 12.24 -5.03
C LEU A 86 2.78 13.15 -4.11
N GLY A 87 1.44 13.17 -4.26
CA GLY A 87 0.54 13.89 -3.37
C GLY A 87 0.70 13.44 -1.92
N LEU A 88 0.64 12.13 -1.68
CA LEU A 88 0.84 11.54 -0.35
C LEU A 88 2.23 11.81 0.21
N LEU A 89 3.28 11.63 -0.59
CA LEU A 89 4.64 11.87 -0.15
C LEU A 89 4.93 13.35 0.14
N ARG A 90 4.24 14.28 -0.50
CA ARG A 90 4.33 15.72 -0.19
C ARG A 90 3.60 16.07 1.11
N GLU A 91 2.40 15.54 1.29
CA GLU A 91 1.57 15.80 2.48
C GLU A 91 2.14 15.15 3.75
N ARG A 92 2.68 13.93 3.64
CA ARG A 92 3.14 13.10 4.74
C ARG A 92 4.67 13.00 4.75
N GLN A 93 5.32 13.82 5.60
CA GLN A 93 6.78 13.79 5.75
C GLN A 93 7.29 12.64 6.62
N ASP A 94 6.41 12.01 7.36
CA ASP A 94 6.68 10.85 8.23
C ASP A 94 6.74 9.51 7.49
N ILE A 95 6.33 9.48 6.21
CA ILE A 95 6.40 8.28 5.36
C ILE A 95 7.41 8.47 4.23
N ASN A 96 7.94 7.35 3.72
CA ASN A 96 8.78 7.33 2.51
C ASN A 96 8.23 6.40 1.42
N VAL A 97 7.23 5.58 1.74
CA VAL A 97 6.68 4.58 0.81
C VAL A 97 5.18 4.75 0.67
N VAL A 98 4.71 4.71 -0.58
CA VAL A 98 3.31 4.51 -0.93
C VAL A 98 3.22 3.23 -1.75
N CYS A 99 2.44 2.26 -1.27
CA CYS A 99 2.21 0.99 -1.93
C CYS A 99 0.74 0.88 -2.32
N HIS A 100 0.47 0.70 -3.61
CA HIS A 100 -0.87 0.50 -4.13
C HIS A 100 -1.00 -0.89 -4.73
N VAL A 101 -1.94 -1.67 -4.21
CA VAL A 101 -2.11 -3.09 -4.56
C VAL A 101 -3.56 -3.42 -4.93
N HIS A 102 -3.74 -4.45 -5.74
CA HIS A 102 -5.02 -4.93 -6.24
C HIS A 102 -5.31 -6.36 -5.74
N GLY A 103 -5.16 -6.59 -4.42
CA GLY A 103 -5.39 -7.89 -3.78
C GLY A 103 -6.80 -8.41 -4.07
N ALA A 104 -6.90 -9.63 -4.56
CA ALA A 104 -8.18 -10.21 -4.96
C ALA A 104 -9.17 -10.33 -3.79
N TYR A 105 -8.68 -10.63 -2.59
CA TYR A 105 -9.52 -10.71 -1.40
C TYR A 105 -10.00 -9.34 -0.92
N ILE A 106 -9.14 -8.32 -1.02
CA ILE A 106 -9.49 -6.92 -0.70
C ILE A 106 -10.61 -6.44 -1.62
N ILE A 107 -10.46 -6.67 -2.94
CA ILE A 107 -11.47 -6.31 -3.93
C ILE A 107 -12.77 -7.09 -3.68
N ALA A 108 -12.69 -8.40 -3.46
CA ALA A 108 -13.87 -9.23 -3.20
C ALA A 108 -14.61 -8.78 -1.94
N ALA A 109 -13.92 -8.56 -0.82
CA ALA A 109 -14.53 -8.12 0.42
C ALA A 109 -15.17 -6.74 0.30
N SER A 110 -14.45 -5.77 -0.29
CA SER A 110 -14.93 -4.39 -0.45
C SER A 110 -16.10 -4.25 -1.43
N SER A 111 -16.18 -5.14 -2.41
CA SER A 111 -17.26 -5.09 -3.43
C SER A 111 -18.52 -5.86 -3.06
N THR A 112 -18.42 -6.82 -2.11
CA THR A 112 -19.54 -7.74 -1.82
C THR A 112 -19.99 -7.75 -0.37
N LEU A 113 -19.10 -7.53 0.59
CA LEU A 113 -19.39 -7.68 2.01
C LEU A 113 -19.50 -6.34 2.75
N PHE A 114 -18.66 -5.38 2.37
CA PHE A 114 -18.53 -4.09 3.05
C PHE A 114 -18.63 -2.96 2.02
N PRO A 115 -19.85 -2.48 1.70
CA PRO A 115 -20.00 -1.31 0.84
C PRO A 115 -19.43 -0.05 1.54
N ALA A 116 -18.80 0.85 0.79
CA ALA A 116 -18.32 2.10 1.35
C ALA A 116 -19.47 2.94 1.97
N PRO A 117 -19.26 3.55 3.13
CA PRO A 117 -17.98 3.74 3.84
C PRO A 117 -17.65 2.65 4.87
N ASP A 118 -18.37 1.54 4.90
CA ASP A 118 -18.09 0.45 5.85
C ASP A 118 -16.65 -0.06 5.70
N THR A 119 -16.08 -0.51 6.78
CA THR A 119 -14.67 -0.92 6.86
C THR A 119 -14.55 -2.39 7.25
N PHE A 120 -13.38 -2.97 7.03
CA PHE A 120 -13.09 -4.34 7.45
C PHE A 120 -13.07 -4.43 8.97
N PRO A 121 -13.69 -5.49 9.53
CA PRO A 121 -13.78 -5.66 10.97
C PRO A 121 -12.43 -6.02 11.61
N PRO A 122 -12.19 -5.69 12.88
CA PRO A 122 -10.98 -6.03 13.61
C PRO A 122 -10.96 -7.53 13.94
N LEU A 123 -10.34 -8.35 13.09
CA LEU A 123 -10.31 -9.81 13.20
C LEU A 123 -8.98 -10.36 13.72
N THR A 124 -7.88 -9.64 13.50
CA THR A 124 -6.54 -10.07 13.92
C THR A 124 -5.83 -8.97 14.71
N PRO A 125 -4.98 -9.32 15.68
CA PRO A 125 -4.18 -8.32 16.40
C PRO A 125 -3.24 -7.53 15.48
N GLY A 126 -2.67 -8.17 14.46
CA GLY A 126 -1.80 -7.52 13.49
C GLY A 126 -2.53 -6.42 12.71
N PHE A 127 -3.72 -6.72 12.17
CA PHE A 127 -4.56 -5.73 11.52
C PHE A 127 -4.93 -4.56 12.45
N VAL A 128 -5.32 -4.86 13.69
CA VAL A 128 -5.66 -3.83 14.68
C VAL A 128 -4.48 -2.90 14.91
N TYR A 129 -3.29 -3.45 15.11
CA TYR A 129 -2.08 -2.68 15.37
C TYR A 129 -1.61 -1.85 14.16
N HIS A 130 -1.71 -2.42 12.96
CA HIS A 130 -1.12 -1.79 11.77
C HIS A 130 -2.08 -0.91 10.97
N ALA A 131 -3.39 -1.20 10.98
CA ALA A 131 -4.31 -0.62 10.01
C ALA A 131 -5.68 -0.18 10.56
N HIS A 132 -6.06 -0.59 11.77
CA HIS A 132 -7.37 -0.22 12.29
C HIS A 132 -7.37 1.18 12.94
N PRO A 133 -8.40 2.03 12.70
CA PRO A 133 -9.51 1.84 11.78
C PRO A 133 -9.11 2.05 10.32
N LEU A 134 -9.61 1.18 9.43
CA LEU A 134 -9.30 1.19 8.00
C LEU A 134 -10.42 1.90 7.24
N PRO A 135 -10.23 3.12 6.73
CA PRO A 135 -11.22 3.82 5.92
C PRO A 135 -11.40 3.18 4.54
N MET A 136 -12.58 3.39 3.93
CA MET A 136 -12.89 2.96 2.57
C MET A 136 -13.56 4.08 1.79
N LEU A 137 -13.10 4.31 0.56
CA LEU A 137 -13.75 5.18 -0.42
C LEU A 137 -14.59 4.38 -1.41
N PRO A 138 -15.72 4.92 -1.88
CA PRO A 138 -16.46 4.35 -3.00
C PRO A 138 -15.58 4.34 -4.26
N PHE A 139 -16.00 3.54 -5.27
CA PHE A 139 -15.26 3.47 -6.53
C PHE A 139 -15.06 4.84 -7.16
N MET A 140 -13.82 5.09 -7.53
CA MET A 140 -13.40 6.27 -8.30
C MET A 140 -12.52 5.82 -9.47
N VAL A 141 -12.58 6.55 -10.59
CA VAL A 141 -11.83 6.19 -11.80
C VAL A 141 -10.32 6.29 -11.55
N PRO A 142 -9.56 5.20 -11.78
CA PRO A 142 -8.11 5.17 -11.59
C PRO A 142 -7.37 6.23 -12.43
N GLY A 143 -6.25 6.72 -11.91
CA GLY A 143 -5.38 7.69 -12.59
C GLY A 143 -5.95 9.11 -12.70
N THR A 144 -7.14 9.37 -12.14
CA THR A 144 -7.73 10.71 -12.16
C THR A 144 -7.16 11.60 -11.06
N ARG A 145 -7.14 12.91 -11.33
CA ARG A 145 -6.76 13.92 -10.34
C ARG A 145 -7.69 13.88 -9.11
N VAL A 146 -8.98 13.68 -9.32
CA VAL A 146 -9.98 13.61 -8.25
C VAL A 146 -9.68 12.44 -7.29
N LEU A 147 -9.33 11.26 -7.82
CA LEU A 147 -8.90 10.13 -6.99
C LEU A 147 -7.65 10.50 -6.18
N ALA A 148 -6.62 11.03 -6.83
CA ALA A 148 -5.35 11.39 -6.19
C ALA A 148 -5.54 12.39 -5.04
N GLU A 149 -6.31 13.47 -5.27
CA GLU A 149 -6.60 14.49 -4.27
C GLU A 149 -7.46 13.93 -3.11
N THR A 150 -8.43 13.07 -3.40
CA THR A 150 -9.29 12.46 -2.37
C THR A 150 -8.49 11.51 -1.50
N VAL A 151 -7.67 10.63 -2.08
CA VAL A 151 -6.80 9.71 -1.34
C VAL A 151 -5.81 10.48 -0.48
N THR A 152 -5.18 11.53 -1.02
CA THR A 152 -4.24 12.37 -0.27
C THR A 152 -4.92 13.01 0.94
N ARG A 153 -6.11 13.56 0.79
CA ARG A 153 -6.88 14.15 1.89
C ARG A 153 -7.26 13.11 2.95
N GLU A 154 -7.73 11.94 2.54
CA GLU A 154 -8.14 10.88 3.49
C GLU A 154 -6.95 10.31 4.28
N LEU A 155 -5.79 10.23 3.68
CA LEU A 155 -4.56 9.72 4.30
C LEU A 155 -3.64 10.84 4.84
N SER A 156 -4.11 12.09 4.93
CA SER A 156 -3.33 13.20 5.49
C SER A 156 -3.06 13.07 7.00
N LEU A 157 -3.95 12.37 7.73
CA LEU A 157 -3.80 12.16 9.16
C LEU A 157 -2.67 11.18 9.47
N PRO A 158 -1.71 11.49 10.36
CA PRO A 158 -0.58 10.62 10.71
C PRO A 158 -1.00 9.23 11.24
N THR A 159 -2.15 9.14 11.88
CA THR A 159 -2.70 7.87 12.40
C THR A 159 -3.22 6.94 11.31
N ARG A 160 -3.48 7.44 10.09
CA ARG A 160 -3.98 6.64 8.97
C ARG A 160 -2.81 6.10 8.15
N LYS A 161 -2.70 4.78 8.07
CA LYS A 161 -1.64 4.08 7.31
C LYS A 161 -2.16 3.40 6.05
N ALA A 162 -3.48 3.27 5.90
CA ALA A 162 -4.07 2.58 4.76
C ALA A 162 -5.47 3.11 4.40
N LEU A 163 -5.88 2.85 3.15
CA LEU A 163 -7.19 3.23 2.61
C LEU A 163 -7.64 2.22 1.55
N VAL A 164 -8.81 1.64 1.73
CA VAL A 164 -9.42 0.77 0.72
C VAL A 164 -10.11 1.62 -0.34
N LEU A 165 -9.89 1.27 -1.60
CA LEU A 165 -10.60 1.80 -2.76
C LEU A 165 -11.56 0.72 -3.25
N GLN A 166 -12.86 0.90 -3.02
CA GLN A 166 -13.89 -0.10 -3.38
C GLN A 166 -13.80 -0.49 -4.86
N ASN A 167 -13.86 -1.78 -5.17
CA ASN A 167 -13.75 -2.33 -6.52
C ASN A 167 -12.41 -2.01 -7.25
N HIS A 168 -11.41 -1.52 -6.54
CA HIS A 168 -10.12 -1.13 -7.13
C HIS A 168 -8.94 -1.77 -6.40
N GLY A 169 -8.80 -1.55 -5.11
CA GLY A 169 -7.67 -2.08 -4.35
C GLY A 169 -7.43 -1.38 -3.02
N LEU A 170 -6.17 -1.26 -2.66
CA LEU A 170 -5.70 -0.74 -1.38
C LEU A 170 -4.50 0.18 -1.59
N VAL A 171 -4.45 1.26 -0.85
CA VAL A 171 -3.26 2.12 -0.71
C VAL A 171 -2.73 1.95 0.71
N THR A 172 -1.43 1.67 0.86
CA THR A 172 -0.76 1.63 2.17
C THR A 172 0.44 2.55 2.20
N LEU A 173 0.76 3.05 3.39
CA LEU A 173 1.84 3.98 3.67
C LEU A 173 2.83 3.35 4.65
N GLY A 174 4.11 3.67 4.50
CA GLY A 174 5.15 3.23 5.42
C GLY A 174 6.33 4.18 5.47
N LYS A 175 7.04 4.15 6.60
CA LYS A 175 8.34 4.83 6.74
C LYS A 175 9.43 4.17 5.90
N ASP A 176 9.24 2.88 5.58
CA ASP A 176 10.11 2.06 4.74
C ASP A 176 9.28 1.02 3.97
N LEU A 177 9.92 0.31 3.02
CA LEU A 177 9.30 -0.71 2.19
C LEU A 177 8.67 -1.82 3.04
N LYS A 178 9.35 -2.24 4.09
CA LYS A 178 8.89 -3.32 4.97
C LYS A 178 7.58 -2.95 5.67
N GLU A 179 7.50 -1.75 6.23
CA GLU A 179 6.27 -1.31 6.91
C GLU A 179 5.09 -1.23 5.94
N ALA A 180 5.25 -0.61 4.77
CA ALA A 180 4.17 -0.49 3.80
C ALA A 180 3.65 -1.85 3.31
N LEU A 181 4.56 -2.81 3.08
CA LEU A 181 4.19 -4.16 2.66
C LEU A 181 3.51 -4.95 3.79
N ASN A 182 4.03 -4.88 5.02
CA ASN A 182 3.40 -5.54 6.18
C ASN A 182 1.96 -5.06 6.36
N VAL A 183 1.70 -3.75 6.27
CA VAL A 183 0.34 -3.21 6.35
C VAL A 183 -0.55 -3.79 5.26
N ALA A 184 -0.05 -3.92 4.02
CA ALA A 184 -0.81 -4.50 2.93
C ALA A 184 -1.13 -5.99 3.15
N GLU A 185 -0.17 -6.77 3.65
CA GLU A 185 -0.35 -8.19 3.94
C GLU A 185 -1.37 -8.42 5.07
N GLU A 186 -1.31 -7.66 6.16
CA GLU A 186 -2.26 -7.76 7.27
C GLU A 186 -3.71 -7.45 6.84
N ILE A 187 -3.87 -6.46 5.96
CA ILE A 187 -5.20 -6.11 5.42
C ILE A 187 -5.72 -7.19 4.47
N ASP A 188 -4.87 -7.74 3.59
CA ASP A 188 -5.27 -8.81 2.67
C ASP A 188 -5.66 -10.09 3.45
N ASP A 189 -4.96 -10.41 4.53
CA ASP A 189 -5.28 -11.57 5.36
C ASP A 189 -6.66 -11.40 6.04
N VAL A 190 -6.96 -10.22 6.60
CA VAL A 190 -8.29 -9.93 7.15
C VAL A 190 -9.36 -9.98 6.05
N ALA A 191 -9.10 -9.40 4.88
CA ALA A 191 -10.02 -9.47 3.76
C ALA A 191 -10.30 -10.93 3.34
N ARG A 192 -9.27 -11.76 3.31
CA ARG A 192 -9.37 -13.20 3.03
C ARG A 192 -10.23 -13.91 4.06
N ILE A 193 -10.02 -13.65 5.36
CA ILE A 193 -10.86 -14.20 6.43
C ILE A 193 -12.31 -13.76 6.24
N CYS A 194 -12.56 -12.48 5.93
CA CYS A 194 -13.92 -11.98 5.67
C CYS A 194 -14.59 -12.72 4.52
N VAL A 195 -13.90 -12.95 3.41
CA VAL A 195 -14.43 -13.68 2.25
C VAL A 195 -14.79 -15.13 2.63
N PHE A 196 -13.89 -15.87 3.28
CA PHE A 196 -14.14 -17.25 3.67
C PHE A 196 -15.24 -17.40 4.71
N THR A 197 -15.35 -16.46 5.63
CA THR A 197 -16.40 -16.46 6.67
C THR A 197 -17.69 -15.78 6.24
N LYS A 198 -17.73 -15.24 5.01
CA LYS A 198 -18.87 -14.44 4.50
C LYS A 198 -19.23 -13.28 5.45
N GLY A 199 -18.23 -12.62 6.00
CA GLY A 199 -18.39 -11.52 6.95
C GLY A 199 -18.88 -11.91 8.35
N LYS A 200 -18.98 -13.21 8.68
CA LYS A 200 -19.52 -13.73 9.96
C LYS A 200 -18.46 -14.05 11.00
N ALA A 201 -17.20 -13.65 10.80
CA ALA A 201 -16.15 -13.88 11.78
C ALA A 201 -16.42 -13.09 13.06
N LYS A 202 -16.04 -13.68 14.23
CA LYS A 202 -16.13 -13.00 15.51
C LYS A 202 -15.05 -11.93 15.58
N VAL A 203 -15.46 -10.70 15.87
CA VAL A 203 -14.55 -9.54 15.99
C VAL A 203 -13.86 -9.51 17.35
N ILE A 204 -12.68 -8.88 17.41
CA ILE A 204 -11.99 -8.53 18.65
C ILE A 204 -12.82 -7.45 19.36
N SER A 205 -12.96 -7.56 20.68
CA SER A 205 -13.74 -6.60 21.46
C SER A 205 -13.09 -5.21 21.49
N TYR A 206 -13.88 -4.16 21.66
CA TYR A 206 -13.33 -2.79 21.80
C TYR A 206 -12.39 -2.67 23.02
N GLU A 207 -12.66 -3.40 24.10
CA GLU A 207 -11.78 -3.46 25.28
C GLU A 207 -10.40 -4.02 24.93
N ASP A 208 -10.36 -5.11 24.13
CA ASP A 208 -9.11 -5.75 23.73
C ASP A 208 -8.37 -4.94 22.66
N ILE A 209 -9.10 -4.23 21.76
CA ILE A 209 -8.51 -3.27 20.83
C ILE A 209 -7.72 -2.21 21.59
N GLY A 210 -8.31 -1.62 22.65
CA GLY A 210 -7.63 -0.65 23.49
C GLY A 210 -6.39 -1.17 24.23
N LYS A 211 -6.27 -2.49 24.44
CA LYS A 211 -5.06 -3.13 24.99
C LYS A 211 -3.97 -3.36 23.92
N ILE A 212 -4.38 -3.59 22.66
CA ILE A 212 -3.45 -3.77 21.52
C ILE A 212 -2.86 -2.41 21.11
N CYS A 213 -3.70 -1.38 21.07
CA CYS A 213 -3.33 0.00 20.73
C CYS A 213 -3.78 0.91 21.88
N PRO A 214 -3.04 0.97 23.00
CA PRO A 214 -3.39 1.90 24.07
C PRO A 214 -3.35 3.33 23.54
N PRO A 215 -4.27 4.20 23.96
CA PRO A 215 -4.18 5.63 23.65
C PRO A 215 -2.89 6.20 24.26
N ASP A 216 -2.24 7.10 23.54
CA ASP A 216 -1.05 7.84 23.98
C ASP A 216 -1.32 8.66 25.26
#